data_c726e0fc5d342242f2c9fdd3fc7da560
#
_entry.id   c726e0fc5d342242f2c9fdd3fc7da560
#
_cell.length_a   1.000
_cell.length_b   1.000
_cell.length_c   1.000
_cell.angle_alpha   90.00
_cell.angle_beta   90.00
_cell.angle_gamma   90.00
#
_symmetry.space_group_name_H-M   'P 1'
#
loop_
_entity.id
_entity.type
_entity.pdbx_description
1 polymer ?
#
loop_
_entity_poly.entity_id
_entity_poly.type
_entity_poly.pdbx_seq_one_letter_code
_entity_poly.pdbx_strand_id
1 'polypeptide(L)'
;MLGTLKKIFAFAGNRKGLLKKSLFFSFLNGIFASFQFGALYFIVDALASDNHSLTSVWLALGMMMLSIAGRIFSSFFSMNEQTVVGYGMVADKRISIGDRLRYIPMGYFNKNNIGTITGIVTTTLGDVEGSAPVALVNMIGGFFNSVVLILLLLLFNWQLGLVALVGVVCYLLVTEAATRKSTSTAEKRQSAQRGLVEAVLEYIQGMGVVKSFGFEKDSSQSIAAAIRDSNKGNLKLVYAVAPYIALQQLIVRIFSTILLILSIYLYTINAFSFVYGILFVVLSFTVFNNLESAGSQITMLQMLASSIDTANSVDNTPVMDEKGTDITPQDTNIVFDNVDFSYSTRKILDHVSFSIPEKTTTAIVGPSGAGKTTMCNLIARFWDVNAGKITIGGTDVRDFKLDSLMKNISMVFQSVYLFADTIENNIKFGCPDATHEQVVEAAKKACCHDFISALPDGYDTVIGEGGGTLSGGEKQRISIARAMLKDAPIIILDEATSSVDPENEDELQRAIEALTHDKTIIMIAHRLKTVRNADQILVLDNAHIVQRGTHAELIQQKGLYADFVSARQEAIGWKLAQ
;
A
#
# COMPACT_ATOMS: atom_id res chain seq x y z
N MET A 1 -24.30 -4.13 -9.26
CA MET A 1 -23.85 -5.51 -9.16
C MET A 1 -22.83 -5.92 -10.23
N LEU A 2 -23.16 -5.90 -11.54
CA LEU A 2 -22.22 -6.28 -12.61
C LEU A 2 -20.89 -5.48 -12.62
N GLY A 3 -20.94 -4.18 -12.27
CA GLY A 3 -19.73 -3.35 -12.15
C GLY A 3 -18.78 -3.83 -11.06
N THR A 4 -19.29 -4.23 -9.90
CA THR A 4 -18.53 -4.78 -8.77
C THR A 4 -17.84 -6.08 -9.16
N LEU A 5 -18.56 -6.97 -9.84
CA LEU A 5 -18.00 -8.22 -10.35
C LEU A 5 -16.84 -7.97 -11.33
N LYS A 6 -17.04 -7.05 -12.30
CA LYS A 6 -15.98 -6.68 -13.24
C LYS A 6 -14.72 -6.16 -12.54
N LYS A 7 -14.88 -5.37 -11.47
CA LYS A 7 -13.74 -4.85 -10.68
C LYS A 7 -12.95 -5.97 -10.02
N ILE A 8 -13.63 -6.92 -9.37
CA ILE A 8 -12.95 -8.05 -8.71
C ILE A 8 -12.25 -8.94 -9.74
N PHE A 9 -12.93 -9.24 -10.88
CA PHE A 9 -12.29 -9.98 -11.96
C PHE A 9 -11.11 -9.23 -12.58
N ALA A 10 -11.19 -7.90 -12.72
CA ALA A 10 -10.08 -7.08 -13.19
C ALA A 10 -8.90 -7.15 -12.23
N PHE A 11 -9.16 -7.04 -10.92
CA PHE A 11 -8.17 -7.08 -9.87
C PHE A 11 -7.45 -8.44 -9.77
N ALA A 12 -8.16 -9.55 -10.07
CA ALA A 12 -7.55 -10.88 -10.12
C ALA A 12 -6.48 -11.06 -11.22
N GLY A 13 -6.35 -10.11 -12.16
CA GLY A 13 -5.27 -10.06 -13.15
C GLY A 13 -5.06 -11.37 -13.90
N ASN A 14 -3.85 -11.92 -13.83
CA ASN A 14 -3.49 -13.19 -14.47
C ASN A 14 -4.16 -14.41 -13.83
N ARG A 15 -4.74 -14.28 -12.63
CA ARG A 15 -5.39 -15.37 -11.87
C ARG A 15 -6.87 -15.55 -12.19
N LYS A 16 -7.43 -14.81 -13.16
CA LYS A 16 -8.83 -14.91 -13.62
C LYS A 16 -9.23 -16.34 -13.99
N GLY A 17 -8.30 -17.13 -14.55
CA GLY A 17 -8.53 -18.52 -14.93
C GLY A 17 -8.88 -19.41 -13.72
N LEU A 18 -8.16 -19.25 -12.61
CA LEU A 18 -8.39 -19.97 -11.36
C LEU A 18 -9.73 -19.58 -10.73
N LEU A 19 -10.08 -18.29 -10.77
CA LEU A 19 -11.37 -17.81 -10.29
C LEU A 19 -12.54 -18.42 -11.07
N LYS A 20 -12.42 -18.55 -12.42
CA LYS A 20 -13.42 -19.24 -13.25
C LYS A 20 -13.52 -20.73 -12.91
N LYS A 21 -12.39 -21.41 -12.63
CA LYS A 21 -12.41 -22.81 -12.17
C LYS A 21 -13.13 -22.96 -10.84
N SER A 22 -12.88 -22.06 -9.87
CA SER A 22 -13.60 -22.07 -8.60
C SER A 22 -15.11 -21.91 -8.79
N LEU A 23 -15.55 -21.00 -9.67
CA LEU A 23 -16.97 -20.85 -10.02
C LEU A 23 -17.54 -22.11 -10.67
N PHE A 24 -16.80 -22.78 -11.54
CA PHE A 24 -17.22 -24.03 -12.13
C PHE A 24 -17.42 -25.13 -11.07
N PHE A 25 -16.47 -25.27 -10.13
CA PHE A 25 -16.63 -26.23 -9.03
C PHE A 25 -17.78 -25.85 -8.09
N SER A 26 -18.02 -24.56 -7.86
CA SER A 26 -19.18 -24.09 -7.10
C SER A 26 -20.50 -24.43 -7.80
N PHE A 27 -20.58 -24.31 -9.13
CA PHE A 27 -21.73 -24.77 -9.91
C PHE A 27 -21.91 -26.29 -9.80
N LEU A 28 -20.84 -27.07 -9.93
CA LEU A 28 -20.86 -28.51 -9.78
C LEU A 28 -21.33 -28.94 -8.38
N ASN A 29 -20.94 -28.20 -7.35
CA ASN A 29 -21.42 -28.39 -5.97
C ASN A 29 -22.95 -28.30 -5.89
N GLY A 30 -23.54 -27.30 -6.58
CA GLY A 30 -25.00 -27.16 -6.68
C GLY A 30 -25.70 -28.33 -7.34
N ILE A 31 -25.12 -28.88 -8.40
CA ILE A 31 -25.65 -30.07 -9.05
C ILE A 31 -25.63 -31.28 -8.09
N PHE A 32 -24.50 -31.52 -7.43
CA PHE A 32 -24.40 -32.58 -6.44
C PHE A 32 -25.34 -32.39 -5.25
N ALA A 33 -25.60 -31.16 -4.82
CA ALA A 33 -26.60 -30.86 -3.80
C ALA A 33 -28.02 -31.25 -4.22
N SER A 34 -28.35 -31.18 -5.51
CA SER A 34 -29.67 -31.58 -6.03
C SER A 34 -29.97 -33.05 -5.92
N PHE A 35 -28.95 -33.92 -5.87
CA PHE A 35 -29.14 -35.37 -5.66
C PHE A 35 -29.78 -35.74 -4.31
N GLN A 36 -29.71 -34.84 -3.30
CA GLN A 36 -30.41 -35.01 -2.03
C GLN A 36 -31.93 -35.06 -2.21
N PHE A 37 -32.48 -34.31 -3.18
CA PHE A 37 -33.90 -34.34 -3.49
C PHE A 37 -34.29 -35.62 -4.19
N GLY A 38 -33.41 -36.22 -5.02
CA GLY A 38 -33.60 -37.55 -5.59
C GLY A 38 -33.61 -38.64 -4.53
N ALA A 39 -32.71 -38.59 -3.56
CA ALA A 39 -32.71 -39.51 -2.41
C ALA A 39 -34.03 -39.40 -1.62
N LEU A 40 -34.49 -38.16 -1.34
CA LEU A 40 -35.76 -37.91 -0.66
C LEU A 40 -36.95 -38.49 -1.45
N TYR A 41 -36.94 -38.35 -2.79
CA TYR A 41 -37.98 -38.94 -3.66
C TYR A 41 -38.10 -40.45 -3.43
N PHE A 42 -37.01 -41.21 -3.51
CA PHE A 42 -37.04 -42.66 -3.33
C PHE A 42 -37.50 -43.10 -1.94
N ILE A 43 -37.16 -42.32 -0.89
CA ILE A 43 -37.60 -42.62 0.48
C ILE A 43 -39.12 -42.37 0.62
N VAL A 44 -39.59 -41.22 0.16
CA VAL A 44 -41.02 -40.86 0.27
C VAL A 44 -41.89 -41.77 -0.60
N ASP A 45 -41.41 -42.13 -1.79
CA ASP A 45 -42.10 -43.04 -2.69
C ASP A 45 -42.23 -44.46 -2.07
N ALA A 46 -41.17 -44.97 -1.46
CA ALA A 46 -41.20 -46.24 -0.74
C ALA A 46 -42.15 -46.25 0.45
N LEU A 47 -42.26 -45.14 1.16
CA LEU A 47 -43.21 -44.98 2.29
C LEU A 47 -44.66 -44.82 1.84
N ALA A 48 -44.89 -44.20 0.67
CA ALA A 48 -46.23 -43.89 0.16
C ALA A 48 -46.85 -45.08 -0.60
N SER A 49 -46.04 -45.96 -1.18
CA SER A 49 -46.50 -47.05 -2.04
C SER A 49 -46.65 -48.39 -1.33
N ASP A 50 -46.54 -48.46 0.01
CA ASP A 50 -46.48 -49.72 0.79
C ASP A 50 -45.46 -50.76 0.25
N ASN A 51 -44.64 -50.37 -0.69
CA ASN A 51 -43.64 -51.21 -1.31
C ASN A 51 -42.30 -51.09 -0.58
N HIS A 52 -42.13 -51.76 0.52
CA HIS A 52 -40.92 -51.74 1.35
C HIS A 52 -39.74 -52.47 0.66
N SER A 53 -39.45 -52.08 -0.57
CA SER A 53 -38.38 -52.64 -1.37
C SER A 53 -37.01 -52.15 -0.85
N LEU A 54 -36.13 -53.09 -0.51
CA LEU A 54 -34.72 -52.79 -0.19
C LEU A 54 -34.03 -52.07 -1.34
N THR A 55 -34.51 -52.18 -2.57
CA THR A 55 -33.98 -51.50 -3.76
C THR A 55 -34.12 -49.98 -3.62
N SER A 56 -35.27 -49.45 -3.16
CA SER A 56 -35.48 -48.02 -2.94
C SER A 56 -34.54 -47.45 -1.87
N VAL A 57 -34.27 -48.24 -0.83
CA VAL A 57 -33.30 -47.85 0.23
C VAL A 57 -31.90 -47.75 -0.35
N TRP A 58 -31.48 -48.75 -1.15
CA TRP A 58 -30.14 -48.71 -1.78
C TRP A 58 -30.00 -47.59 -2.80
N LEU A 59 -31.03 -47.28 -3.57
CA LEU A 59 -31.03 -46.12 -4.50
C LEU A 59 -30.95 -44.81 -3.77
N ALA A 60 -31.71 -44.62 -2.69
CA ALA A 60 -31.65 -43.44 -1.86
C ALA A 60 -30.27 -43.28 -1.21
N LEU A 61 -29.69 -44.38 -0.67
CA LEU A 61 -28.35 -44.37 -0.09
C LEU A 61 -27.30 -44.02 -1.16
N GLY A 62 -27.39 -44.64 -2.35
CA GLY A 62 -26.48 -44.37 -3.46
C GLY A 62 -26.49 -42.88 -3.90
N MET A 63 -27.70 -42.31 -4.05
CA MET A 63 -27.85 -40.88 -4.38
C MET A 63 -27.31 -39.97 -3.29
N MET A 64 -27.53 -40.32 -2.02
CA MET A 64 -27.00 -39.52 -0.89
C MET A 64 -25.48 -39.61 -0.82
N MET A 65 -24.89 -40.79 -0.99
CA MET A 65 -23.44 -40.97 -1.05
C MET A 65 -22.82 -40.21 -2.22
N LEU A 66 -23.44 -40.25 -3.40
CA LEU A 66 -22.99 -39.47 -4.57
C LEU A 66 -23.06 -37.95 -4.30
N SER A 67 -24.15 -37.50 -3.68
CA SER A 67 -24.28 -36.09 -3.26
C SER A 67 -23.15 -35.68 -2.31
N ILE A 68 -22.94 -36.47 -1.26
CA ILE A 68 -21.92 -36.14 -0.25
C ILE A 68 -20.51 -36.13 -0.86
N ALA A 69 -20.14 -37.22 -1.56
CA ALA A 69 -18.82 -37.33 -2.18
C ALA A 69 -18.57 -36.23 -3.22
N GLY A 70 -19.55 -35.96 -4.09
CA GLY A 70 -19.46 -34.94 -5.11
C GLY A 70 -19.36 -33.53 -4.51
N ARG A 71 -20.09 -33.25 -3.43
CA ARG A 71 -20.02 -31.95 -2.70
C ARG A 71 -18.69 -31.77 -2.02
N ILE A 72 -18.16 -32.81 -1.36
CA ILE A 72 -16.82 -32.71 -0.72
C ILE A 72 -15.78 -32.42 -1.78
N PHE A 73 -15.78 -33.19 -2.88
CA PHE A 73 -14.83 -32.99 -3.98
C PHE A 73 -14.92 -31.56 -4.56
N SER A 74 -16.11 -31.13 -4.97
CA SER A 74 -16.29 -29.84 -5.60
C SER A 74 -16.04 -28.68 -4.66
N SER A 75 -16.42 -28.78 -3.37
CA SER A 75 -16.11 -27.78 -2.35
C SER A 75 -14.62 -27.64 -2.12
N PHE A 76 -13.91 -28.77 -2.01
CA PHE A 76 -12.46 -28.77 -1.79
C PHE A 76 -11.73 -28.03 -2.92
N PHE A 77 -12.01 -28.38 -4.17
CA PHE A 77 -11.37 -27.70 -5.31
C PHE A 77 -11.80 -26.23 -5.44
N SER A 78 -13.08 -25.92 -5.21
CA SER A 78 -13.55 -24.55 -5.23
C SER A 78 -12.83 -23.69 -4.17
N MET A 79 -12.72 -24.19 -2.94
CA MET A 79 -12.08 -23.49 -1.82
C MET A 79 -10.57 -23.32 -2.04
N ASN A 80 -9.90 -24.36 -2.55
CA ASN A 80 -8.48 -24.28 -2.85
C ASN A 80 -8.18 -23.19 -3.89
N GLU A 81 -8.92 -23.16 -5.00
CA GLU A 81 -8.72 -22.15 -6.04
C GLU A 81 -9.06 -20.74 -5.54
N GLN A 82 -10.08 -20.57 -4.69
CA GLN A 82 -10.40 -19.28 -4.06
C GLN A 82 -9.23 -18.76 -3.22
N THR A 83 -8.65 -19.62 -2.40
CA THR A 83 -7.54 -19.29 -1.52
C THR A 83 -6.32 -18.85 -2.33
N VAL A 84 -5.93 -19.64 -3.33
CA VAL A 84 -4.80 -19.31 -4.22
C VAL A 84 -5.02 -17.98 -4.96
N VAL A 85 -6.25 -17.70 -5.40
CA VAL A 85 -6.59 -16.43 -6.04
C VAL A 85 -6.50 -15.27 -5.04
N GLY A 86 -7.08 -15.42 -3.85
CA GLY A 86 -7.14 -14.37 -2.83
C GLY A 86 -5.74 -13.90 -2.43
N TYR A 87 -4.93 -14.83 -1.93
CA TYR A 87 -3.56 -14.53 -1.52
C TYR A 87 -2.70 -14.04 -2.69
N GLY A 88 -2.82 -14.68 -3.84
CA GLY A 88 -2.00 -14.35 -4.99
C GLY A 88 -2.28 -12.97 -5.59
N MET A 89 -3.55 -12.57 -5.77
CA MET A 89 -3.88 -11.26 -6.35
C MET A 89 -3.47 -10.10 -5.43
N VAL A 90 -3.53 -10.32 -4.11
CA VAL A 90 -3.11 -9.30 -3.14
C VAL A 90 -1.58 -9.22 -3.06
N ALA A 91 -0.88 -10.37 -3.08
CA ALA A 91 0.59 -10.38 -3.15
C ALA A 91 1.09 -9.64 -4.40
N ASP A 92 0.52 -9.94 -5.57
CA ASP A 92 0.86 -9.27 -6.84
C ASP A 92 0.61 -7.75 -6.74
N LYS A 93 -0.48 -7.32 -6.08
CA LYS A 93 -0.77 -5.89 -5.88
C LYS A 93 0.17 -5.22 -4.90
N ARG A 94 0.54 -5.88 -3.78
CA ARG A 94 1.53 -5.36 -2.81
C ARG A 94 2.89 -5.14 -3.48
N ILE A 95 3.34 -6.10 -4.28
CA ILE A 95 4.59 -5.97 -5.05
C ILE A 95 4.49 -4.78 -6.02
N SER A 96 3.41 -4.69 -6.79
CA SER A 96 3.18 -3.58 -7.73
C SER A 96 3.17 -2.21 -7.04
N ILE A 97 2.57 -2.10 -5.84
CA ILE A 97 2.61 -0.87 -5.04
C ILE A 97 4.05 -0.58 -4.61
N GLY A 98 4.78 -1.58 -4.07
CA GLY A 98 6.17 -1.42 -3.65
C GLY A 98 7.07 -0.92 -4.79
N ASP A 99 6.97 -1.53 -5.97
CA ASP A 99 7.71 -1.11 -7.15
C ASP A 99 7.38 0.32 -7.56
N ARG A 100 6.08 0.68 -7.53
CA ARG A 100 5.64 2.03 -7.91
C ARG A 100 6.12 3.11 -6.94
N LEU A 101 6.18 2.81 -5.62
CA LEU A 101 6.65 3.76 -4.61
C LEU A 101 8.07 4.26 -4.87
N ARG A 102 8.93 3.48 -5.55
CA ARG A 102 10.29 3.88 -5.91
C ARG A 102 10.34 5.07 -6.88
N TYR A 103 9.29 5.27 -7.68
CA TYR A 103 9.22 6.27 -8.74
C TYR A 103 8.29 7.44 -8.42
N ILE A 104 7.66 7.44 -7.26
CA ILE A 104 6.80 8.55 -6.80
C ILE A 104 7.67 9.66 -6.21
N PRO A 105 7.38 10.96 -6.48
CA PRO A 105 8.12 12.08 -5.92
C PRO A 105 8.16 12.04 -4.38
N MET A 106 9.30 12.43 -3.79
CA MET A 106 9.46 12.45 -2.33
C MET A 106 8.43 13.32 -1.60
N GLY A 107 7.88 14.34 -2.25
CA GLY A 107 6.80 15.17 -1.71
C GLY A 107 5.50 14.41 -1.40
N TYR A 108 5.32 13.24 -2.00
CA TYR A 108 4.20 12.36 -1.69
C TYR A 108 4.33 11.70 -0.31
N PHE A 109 5.55 11.44 0.16
CA PHE A 109 5.83 10.76 1.43
C PHE A 109 5.73 11.73 2.61
N ASN A 110 4.60 12.43 2.73
CA ASN A 110 4.27 13.19 3.93
C ASN A 110 3.60 12.28 4.98
N LYS A 111 3.47 12.77 6.21
CA LYS A 111 2.93 11.99 7.33
C LYS A 111 1.55 11.38 7.04
N ASN A 112 0.67 12.11 6.36
CA ASN A 112 -0.68 11.66 6.05
C ASN A 112 -0.68 10.55 4.99
N ASN A 113 0.13 10.69 3.94
CA ASN A 113 0.22 9.71 2.87
C ASN A 113 0.90 8.41 3.30
N ILE A 114 1.93 8.47 4.17
CA ILE A 114 2.58 7.27 4.73
C ILE A 114 1.56 6.42 5.49
N GLY A 115 0.77 7.03 6.38
CA GLY A 115 -0.30 6.32 7.09
C GLY A 115 -1.35 5.71 6.17
N THR A 116 -1.74 6.44 5.12
CA THR A 116 -2.69 5.97 4.11
C THR A 116 -2.13 4.77 3.33
N ILE A 117 -0.89 4.84 2.85
CA ILE A 117 -0.24 3.73 2.11
C ILE A 117 -0.11 2.50 3.01
N THR A 118 0.35 2.68 4.25
CA THR A 118 0.45 1.58 5.23
C THR A 118 -0.91 0.93 5.44
N GLY A 119 -1.97 1.72 5.65
CA GLY A 119 -3.34 1.21 5.78
C GLY A 119 -3.83 0.46 4.55
N ILE A 120 -3.48 0.92 3.34
CA ILE A 120 -3.81 0.24 2.09
C ILE A 120 -3.12 -1.13 2.02
N VAL A 121 -1.79 -1.16 2.21
CA VAL A 121 -0.98 -2.38 2.02
C VAL A 121 -1.27 -3.43 3.08
N THR A 122 -1.56 -3.03 4.32
CA THR A 122 -1.83 -3.95 5.44
C THR A 122 -3.31 -4.28 5.57
N THR A 123 -4.13 -3.31 5.94
CA THR A 123 -5.54 -3.52 6.32
C THR A 123 -6.45 -3.66 5.11
N THR A 124 -6.42 -2.68 4.18
CA THR A 124 -7.36 -2.65 3.05
C THR A 124 -7.18 -3.85 2.11
N LEU A 125 -5.93 -4.18 1.78
CA LEU A 125 -5.61 -5.35 0.97
C LEU A 125 -5.80 -6.65 1.75
N GLY A 126 -5.58 -6.67 3.07
CA GLY A 126 -5.87 -7.83 3.92
C GLY A 126 -7.35 -8.22 3.92
N ASP A 127 -8.26 -7.24 3.96
CA ASP A 127 -9.70 -7.49 3.84
C ASP A 127 -10.06 -8.11 2.48
N VAL A 128 -9.44 -7.65 1.40
CA VAL A 128 -9.65 -8.18 0.05
C VAL A 128 -9.10 -9.61 -0.09
N GLU A 129 -7.95 -9.89 0.50
CA GLU A 129 -7.20 -11.15 0.42
C GLU A 129 -8.05 -12.37 0.80
N GLY A 130 -8.65 -12.33 2.00
CA GLY A 130 -9.43 -13.45 2.53
C GLY A 130 -10.87 -13.50 2.05
N SER A 131 -11.46 -12.35 1.74
CA SER A 131 -12.92 -12.23 1.62
C SER A 131 -13.43 -12.09 0.19
N ALA A 132 -12.68 -11.45 -0.72
CA ALA A 132 -13.21 -11.11 -2.03
C ALA A 132 -13.50 -12.34 -2.92
N PRO A 133 -12.61 -13.35 -3.06
CA PRO A 133 -12.91 -14.54 -3.85
C PRO A 133 -14.04 -15.37 -3.24
N VAL A 134 -14.05 -15.50 -1.91
CA VAL A 134 -15.05 -16.28 -1.17
C VAL A 134 -16.44 -15.68 -1.34
N ALA A 135 -16.58 -14.36 -1.09
CA ALA A 135 -17.85 -13.66 -1.23
C ALA A 135 -18.38 -13.69 -2.68
N LEU A 136 -17.48 -13.57 -3.66
CA LEU A 136 -17.83 -13.64 -5.07
C LEU A 136 -18.35 -15.05 -5.47
N VAL A 137 -17.63 -16.09 -5.07
CA VAL A 137 -18.00 -17.46 -5.42
C VAL A 137 -19.27 -17.90 -4.68
N ASN A 138 -19.42 -17.54 -3.41
CA ASN A 138 -20.64 -17.83 -2.64
C ASN A 138 -21.86 -17.10 -3.22
N MET A 139 -21.70 -15.83 -3.61
CA MET A 139 -22.78 -15.08 -4.25
C MET A 139 -23.21 -15.74 -5.57
N ILE A 140 -22.28 -15.97 -6.47
CA ILE A 140 -22.57 -16.55 -7.80
C ILE A 140 -23.08 -17.99 -7.66
N GLY A 141 -22.47 -18.79 -6.78
CA GLY A 141 -22.91 -20.16 -6.48
C GLY A 141 -24.33 -20.22 -5.92
N GLY A 142 -24.68 -19.31 -4.99
CA GLY A 142 -26.04 -19.23 -4.46
C GLY A 142 -27.08 -18.85 -5.52
N PHE A 143 -26.74 -17.92 -6.43
CA PHE A 143 -27.60 -17.61 -7.58
C PHE A 143 -27.75 -18.80 -8.53
N PHE A 144 -26.66 -19.50 -8.87
CA PHE A 144 -26.72 -20.68 -9.71
C PHE A 144 -27.60 -21.78 -9.10
N ASN A 145 -27.45 -22.04 -7.80
CA ASN A 145 -28.27 -23.03 -7.09
C ASN A 145 -29.75 -22.66 -7.13
N SER A 146 -30.09 -21.38 -6.91
CA SER A 146 -31.48 -20.92 -6.99
C SER A 146 -32.04 -21.06 -8.41
N VAL A 147 -31.25 -20.72 -9.44
CA VAL A 147 -31.65 -20.87 -10.84
C VAL A 147 -31.90 -22.35 -11.19
N VAL A 148 -31.01 -23.25 -10.78
CA VAL A 148 -31.17 -24.70 -11.01
C VAL A 148 -32.47 -25.21 -10.37
N LEU A 149 -32.75 -24.85 -9.12
CA LEU A 149 -33.96 -25.26 -8.42
C LEU A 149 -35.22 -24.68 -9.06
N ILE A 150 -35.20 -23.43 -9.52
CA ILE A 150 -36.34 -22.82 -10.25
C ILE A 150 -36.58 -23.52 -11.58
N LEU A 151 -35.53 -23.85 -12.33
CA LEU A 151 -35.66 -24.61 -13.58
C LEU A 151 -36.25 -25.99 -13.33
N LEU A 152 -35.83 -26.69 -12.28
CA LEU A 152 -36.45 -27.95 -11.88
C LEU A 152 -37.92 -27.76 -11.53
N LEU A 153 -38.28 -26.75 -10.75
CA LEU A 153 -39.70 -26.46 -10.45
C LEU A 153 -40.52 -26.18 -11.71
N LEU A 154 -39.98 -25.38 -12.65
CA LEU A 154 -40.66 -25.09 -13.93
C LEU A 154 -40.89 -26.35 -14.79
N LEU A 155 -39.93 -27.28 -14.79
CA LEU A 155 -40.04 -28.53 -15.54
C LEU A 155 -41.10 -29.48 -14.96
N PHE A 156 -41.20 -29.55 -13.63
CA PHE A 156 -42.17 -30.42 -12.97
C PHE A 156 -43.56 -29.77 -12.82
N ASN A 157 -43.62 -28.49 -12.49
CA ASN A 157 -44.85 -27.73 -12.38
C ASN A 157 -44.61 -26.26 -12.68
N TRP A 158 -45.13 -25.78 -13.83
CA TRP A 158 -44.90 -24.39 -14.27
C TRP A 158 -45.46 -23.33 -13.33
N GLN A 159 -46.56 -23.62 -12.59
CA GLN A 159 -47.20 -22.69 -11.65
C GLN A 159 -46.26 -22.42 -10.44
N LEU A 160 -45.69 -23.46 -9.85
CA LEU A 160 -44.74 -23.37 -8.76
C LEU A 160 -43.45 -22.66 -9.22
N GLY A 161 -42.95 -23.01 -10.40
CA GLY A 161 -41.75 -22.37 -10.97
C GLY A 161 -41.97 -20.87 -11.26
N LEU A 162 -43.15 -20.50 -11.73
CA LEU A 162 -43.47 -19.08 -11.99
C LEU A 162 -43.55 -18.26 -10.71
N VAL A 163 -44.17 -18.79 -9.64
CA VAL A 163 -44.19 -18.13 -8.32
C VAL A 163 -42.77 -17.95 -7.78
N ALA A 164 -41.94 -18.98 -7.88
CA ALA A 164 -40.53 -18.90 -7.47
C ALA A 164 -39.77 -17.84 -8.28
N LEU A 165 -39.95 -17.78 -9.59
CA LEU A 165 -39.33 -16.79 -10.47
C LEU A 165 -39.72 -15.35 -10.09
N VAL A 166 -41.03 -15.09 -9.86
CA VAL A 166 -41.51 -13.77 -9.41
C VAL A 166 -40.89 -13.40 -8.08
N GLY A 167 -40.80 -14.35 -7.13
CA GLY A 167 -40.16 -14.12 -5.84
C GLY A 167 -38.67 -13.72 -5.98
N VAL A 168 -37.94 -14.36 -6.88
CA VAL A 168 -36.54 -14.01 -7.18
C VAL A 168 -36.44 -12.62 -7.80
N VAL A 169 -37.31 -12.27 -8.74
CA VAL A 169 -37.33 -10.93 -9.36
C VAL A 169 -37.56 -9.85 -8.30
N CYS A 170 -38.57 -10.04 -7.44
CA CYS A 170 -38.87 -9.12 -6.33
C CYS A 170 -37.65 -8.99 -5.38
N TYR A 171 -37.03 -10.09 -5.03
CA TYR A 171 -35.82 -10.10 -4.20
C TYR A 171 -34.67 -9.31 -4.83
N LEU A 172 -34.41 -9.52 -6.13
CA LEU A 172 -33.36 -8.79 -6.85
C LEU A 172 -33.62 -7.29 -6.96
N LEU A 173 -34.87 -6.87 -7.13
CA LEU A 173 -35.23 -5.44 -7.15
C LEU A 173 -34.92 -4.76 -5.81
N VAL A 174 -35.26 -5.40 -4.69
CA VAL A 174 -34.96 -4.88 -3.36
C VAL A 174 -33.46 -4.89 -3.09
N THR A 175 -32.76 -5.92 -3.57
CA THR A 175 -31.29 -6.01 -3.48
C THR A 175 -30.61 -4.87 -4.22
N GLU A 176 -31.08 -4.53 -5.43
CA GLU A 176 -30.54 -3.40 -6.18
C GLU A 176 -30.79 -2.06 -5.47
N ALA A 177 -31.97 -1.87 -4.86
CA ALA A 177 -32.29 -0.67 -4.06
C ALA A 177 -31.38 -0.57 -2.80
N ALA A 178 -31.19 -1.68 -2.09
CA ALA A 178 -30.27 -1.78 -0.95
C ALA A 178 -28.83 -1.41 -1.36
N THR A 179 -28.39 -1.93 -2.50
CA THR A 179 -27.10 -1.68 -3.11
C THR A 179 -26.84 -0.20 -3.37
N ARG A 180 -27.78 0.48 -4.04
CA ARG A 180 -27.68 1.92 -4.33
C ARG A 180 -27.62 2.75 -3.05
N LYS A 181 -28.41 2.39 -2.04
CA LYS A 181 -28.41 3.08 -0.74
C LYS A 181 -27.10 2.86 0.03
N SER A 182 -26.58 1.64 0.03
CA SER A 182 -25.30 1.29 0.65
C SER A 182 -24.15 2.11 0.04
N THR A 183 -24.04 2.15 -1.30
CA THR A 183 -22.98 2.88 -2.01
C THR A 183 -23.00 4.37 -1.68
N SER A 184 -24.19 5.01 -1.69
CA SER A 184 -24.31 6.45 -1.38
C SER A 184 -23.91 6.81 0.07
N THR A 185 -23.92 5.84 0.97
CA THR A 185 -23.59 6.05 2.40
C THR A 185 -22.15 5.65 2.71
N ALA A 186 -21.57 4.75 1.91
CA ALA A 186 -20.24 4.20 2.11
C ALA A 186 -19.13 5.26 2.06
N GLU A 187 -19.22 6.27 1.18
CA GLU A 187 -18.22 7.35 1.06
C GLU A 187 -18.08 8.14 2.37
N LYS A 188 -19.20 8.49 3.01
CA LYS A 188 -19.18 9.22 4.29
C LYS A 188 -18.60 8.40 5.42
N ARG A 189 -18.90 7.09 5.44
CA ARG A 189 -18.29 6.15 6.39
C ARG A 189 -16.77 6.07 6.20
N GLN A 190 -16.31 5.94 4.95
CA GLN A 190 -14.90 5.84 4.63
C GLN A 190 -14.12 7.12 4.98
N SER A 191 -14.73 8.29 4.77
CA SER A 191 -14.16 9.57 5.19
C SER A 191 -14.00 9.64 6.72
N ALA A 192 -15.03 9.25 7.49
CA ALA A 192 -14.97 9.23 8.94
C ALA A 192 -13.92 8.22 9.48
N GLN A 193 -13.77 7.07 8.80
CA GLN A 193 -12.76 6.07 9.15
C GLN A 193 -11.33 6.58 8.90
N ARG A 194 -11.10 7.31 7.79
CA ARG A 194 -9.81 7.97 7.53
C ARG A 194 -9.48 9.00 8.60
N GLY A 195 -10.44 9.87 8.95
CA GLY A 195 -10.26 10.86 10.02
C GLY A 195 -9.93 10.23 11.38
N LEU A 196 -10.47 9.03 11.67
CA LEU A 196 -10.10 8.29 12.87
C LEU A 196 -8.63 7.84 12.83
N VAL A 197 -8.17 7.27 11.71
CA VAL A 197 -6.77 6.84 11.56
C VAL A 197 -5.82 8.03 11.70
N GLU A 198 -6.12 9.16 11.07
CA GLU A 198 -5.35 10.40 11.16
C GLU A 198 -5.25 10.90 12.62
N ALA A 199 -6.38 10.97 13.34
CA ALA A 199 -6.41 11.42 14.73
C ALA A 199 -5.61 10.48 15.67
N VAL A 200 -5.68 9.16 15.45
CA VAL A 200 -4.90 8.18 16.23
C VAL A 200 -3.40 8.33 15.96
N LEU A 201 -3.00 8.47 14.69
CA LEU A 201 -1.58 8.65 14.34
C LEU A 201 -1.02 9.96 14.92
N GLU A 202 -1.76 11.07 14.83
CA GLU A 202 -1.38 12.35 15.43
C GLU A 202 -1.17 12.23 16.93
N TYR A 203 -2.10 11.58 17.64
CA TYR A 203 -2.02 11.38 19.08
C TYR A 203 -0.82 10.53 19.49
N ILE A 204 -0.55 9.41 18.79
CA ILE A 204 0.60 8.55 19.07
C ILE A 204 1.91 9.31 18.84
N GLN A 205 2.02 10.05 17.74
CA GLN A 205 3.21 10.86 17.44
C GLN A 205 3.42 11.99 18.44
N GLY A 206 2.33 12.58 18.93
CA GLY A 206 2.34 13.64 19.95
C GLY A 206 2.45 13.14 21.39
N MET A 207 2.53 11.81 21.64
CA MET A 207 2.44 11.23 22.98
C MET A 207 3.53 11.75 23.93
N GLY A 208 4.73 12.03 23.42
CA GLY A 208 5.80 12.65 24.23
C GLY A 208 5.39 14.01 24.78
N VAL A 209 4.74 14.84 23.96
CA VAL A 209 4.22 16.15 24.36
C VAL A 209 3.06 16.00 25.35
N VAL A 210 2.11 15.09 25.05
CA VAL A 210 0.97 14.81 25.94
C VAL A 210 1.44 14.41 27.34
N LYS A 211 2.42 13.51 27.43
CA LYS A 211 2.98 13.06 28.71
C LYS A 211 3.77 14.15 29.45
N SER A 212 4.52 14.97 28.72
CA SER A 212 5.35 16.02 29.34
C SER A 212 4.55 17.21 29.88
N PHE A 213 3.38 17.50 29.28
CA PHE A 213 2.55 18.64 29.68
C PHE A 213 1.27 18.27 30.42
N GLY A 214 1.00 16.99 30.67
CA GLY A 214 -0.14 16.54 31.46
C GLY A 214 -1.52 16.81 30.85
N PHE A 215 -1.61 16.98 29.52
CA PHE A 215 -2.85 17.33 28.80
C PHE A 215 -3.79 16.11 28.60
N GLU A 216 -4.02 15.33 29.65
CA GLU A 216 -4.82 14.10 29.52
C GLU A 216 -6.27 14.33 29.07
N LYS A 217 -6.90 15.45 29.41
CA LYS A 217 -8.32 15.71 29.09
C LYS A 217 -8.54 16.32 27.70
N ASP A 218 -7.71 17.26 27.27
CA ASP A 218 -7.95 17.99 26.02
C ASP A 218 -7.42 17.26 24.79
N SER A 219 -6.30 16.57 24.89
CA SER A 219 -5.75 15.75 23.80
C SER A 219 -6.61 14.51 23.50
N SER A 220 -7.33 13.98 24.51
CA SER A 220 -8.27 12.86 24.32
C SER A 220 -9.59 13.28 23.64
N GLN A 221 -9.94 14.56 23.60
CA GLN A 221 -11.18 15.05 22.98
C GLN A 221 -11.18 14.88 21.46
N SER A 222 -10.05 15.14 20.78
CA SER A 222 -9.92 14.97 19.33
C SER A 222 -10.13 13.51 18.91
N ILE A 223 -9.43 12.58 19.58
CA ILE A 223 -9.63 11.14 19.33
C ILE A 223 -11.07 10.71 19.67
N ALA A 224 -11.59 11.13 20.81
CA ALA A 224 -12.95 10.78 21.22
C ALA A 224 -14.00 11.33 20.22
N ALA A 225 -13.76 12.49 19.62
CA ALA A 225 -14.59 13.03 18.54
C ALA A 225 -14.48 12.16 17.28
N ALA A 226 -13.28 11.83 16.83
CA ALA A 226 -13.04 10.98 15.67
C ALA A 226 -13.65 9.57 15.84
N ILE A 227 -13.54 8.96 17.04
CA ILE A 227 -14.19 7.68 17.37
C ILE A 227 -15.71 7.82 17.26
N ARG A 228 -16.30 8.88 17.85
CA ARG A 228 -17.75 9.12 17.77
C ARG A 228 -18.23 9.31 16.33
N ASP A 229 -17.48 10.03 15.50
CA ASP A 229 -17.85 10.28 14.12
C ASP A 229 -17.72 9.01 13.25
N SER A 230 -16.67 8.20 13.47
CA SER A 230 -16.53 6.88 12.86
C SER A 230 -17.70 5.96 13.25
N ASN A 231 -18.05 5.92 14.55
CA ASN A 231 -19.18 5.12 15.04
C ASN A 231 -20.52 5.60 14.44
N LYS A 232 -20.77 6.92 14.40
CA LYS A 232 -21.95 7.49 13.73
C LYS A 232 -22.01 7.13 12.25
N GLY A 233 -20.86 7.16 11.55
CA GLY A 233 -20.76 6.74 10.15
C GLY A 233 -21.14 5.28 9.94
N ASN A 234 -20.63 4.39 10.80
CA ASN A 234 -20.96 2.96 10.79
C ASN A 234 -22.43 2.70 11.09
N LEU A 235 -22.97 3.28 12.14
CA LEU A 235 -24.39 3.15 12.51
C LEU A 235 -25.32 3.68 11.41
N LYS A 236 -24.97 4.82 10.80
CA LYS A 236 -25.76 5.40 9.70
C LYS A 236 -25.82 4.47 8.49
N LEU A 237 -24.73 3.77 8.16
CA LEU A 237 -24.74 2.76 7.10
C LEU A 237 -25.66 1.59 7.45
N VAL A 238 -25.53 1.04 8.67
CA VAL A 238 -26.34 -0.08 9.14
C VAL A 238 -27.83 0.28 9.10
N TYR A 239 -28.22 1.41 9.70
CA TYR A 239 -29.62 1.85 9.71
C TYR A 239 -30.17 2.20 8.33
N ALA A 240 -29.32 2.64 7.39
CA ALA A 240 -29.75 2.91 6.02
C ALA A 240 -30.02 1.63 5.22
N VAL A 241 -29.34 0.52 5.53
CA VAL A 241 -29.45 -0.75 4.80
C VAL A 241 -30.40 -1.74 5.50
N ALA A 242 -30.50 -1.70 6.83
CA ALA A 242 -31.33 -2.62 7.63
C ALA A 242 -32.78 -2.79 7.15
N PRO A 243 -33.54 -1.71 6.78
CA PRO A 243 -34.92 -1.87 6.31
C PRO A 243 -35.00 -2.66 4.99
N TYR A 244 -34.00 -2.53 4.12
CA TYR A 244 -33.97 -3.31 2.87
C TYR A 244 -33.67 -4.79 3.14
N ILE A 245 -32.78 -5.10 4.10
CA ILE A 245 -32.51 -6.48 4.52
C ILE A 245 -33.77 -7.10 5.14
N ALA A 246 -34.49 -6.36 5.98
CA ALA A 246 -35.75 -6.82 6.55
C ALA A 246 -36.81 -7.07 5.46
N LEU A 247 -36.89 -6.19 4.46
CA LEU A 247 -37.80 -6.35 3.31
C LEU A 247 -37.42 -7.56 2.45
N GLN A 248 -36.12 -7.81 2.23
CA GLN A 248 -35.64 -9.03 1.53
C GLN A 248 -36.08 -10.29 2.26
N GLN A 249 -35.89 -10.35 3.59
CA GLN A 249 -36.32 -11.49 4.40
C GLN A 249 -37.84 -11.68 4.35
N LEU A 250 -38.59 -10.59 4.42
CA LEU A 250 -40.04 -10.64 4.32
C LEU A 250 -40.49 -11.21 2.97
N ILE A 251 -39.93 -10.76 1.86
CA ILE A 251 -40.20 -11.29 0.52
C ILE A 251 -39.93 -12.78 0.45
N VAL A 252 -38.75 -13.22 0.93
CA VAL A 252 -38.38 -14.64 0.97
C VAL A 252 -39.43 -15.45 1.74
N ARG A 253 -39.84 -14.99 2.92
CA ARG A 253 -40.82 -15.71 3.76
C ARG A 253 -42.21 -15.74 3.11
N ILE A 254 -42.68 -14.61 2.52
CA ILE A 254 -43.96 -14.55 1.81
C ILE A 254 -43.98 -15.54 0.65
N PHE A 255 -42.98 -15.51 -0.24
CA PHE A 255 -42.97 -16.37 -1.41
C PHE A 255 -42.75 -17.86 -1.05
N SER A 256 -41.96 -18.17 -0.02
CA SER A 256 -41.86 -19.53 0.52
C SER A 256 -43.22 -20.03 1.03
N THR A 257 -43.96 -19.19 1.73
CA THR A 257 -45.30 -19.52 2.25
C THR A 257 -46.31 -19.70 1.09
N ILE A 258 -46.28 -18.83 0.07
CA ILE A 258 -47.11 -18.98 -1.12
C ILE A 258 -46.83 -20.29 -1.85
N LEU A 259 -45.52 -20.65 -2.05
CA LEU A 259 -45.15 -21.91 -2.66
C LEU A 259 -45.65 -23.10 -1.85
N LEU A 260 -45.54 -23.05 -0.53
CA LEU A 260 -46.02 -24.09 0.38
C LEU A 260 -47.55 -24.28 0.23
N ILE A 261 -48.29 -23.18 0.34
CA ILE A 261 -49.78 -23.22 0.21
C ILE A 261 -50.20 -23.71 -1.17
N LEU A 262 -49.56 -23.21 -2.23
CA LEU A 262 -49.83 -23.65 -3.60
C LEU A 262 -49.49 -25.12 -3.82
N SER A 263 -48.42 -25.62 -3.23
CA SER A 263 -48.06 -27.05 -3.29
C SER A 263 -49.11 -27.93 -2.63
N ILE A 264 -49.63 -27.55 -1.47
CA ILE A 264 -50.73 -28.25 -0.79
C ILE A 264 -52.02 -28.16 -1.58
N TYR A 265 -52.38 -26.98 -2.10
CA TYR A 265 -53.58 -26.81 -2.93
C TYR A 265 -53.55 -27.68 -4.20
N LEU A 266 -52.45 -27.68 -4.94
CA LEU A 266 -52.30 -28.50 -6.15
C LEU A 266 -52.35 -29.99 -5.85
N TYR A 267 -51.86 -30.45 -4.69
CA TYR A 267 -52.04 -31.79 -4.21
C TYR A 267 -53.52 -32.13 -3.95
N THR A 268 -54.27 -31.26 -3.28
CA THR A 268 -55.69 -31.49 -2.97
C THR A 268 -56.59 -31.61 -4.24
N ILE A 269 -56.20 -30.95 -5.33
CA ILE A 269 -56.90 -31.08 -6.64
C ILE A 269 -56.35 -32.23 -7.51
N ASN A 270 -55.52 -33.10 -6.93
CA ASN A 270 -54.89 -34.24 -7.60
C ASN A 270 -54.01 -33.88 -8.82
N ALA A 271 -53.40 -32.69 -8.85
CA ALA A 271 -52.53 -32.28 -9.94
C ALA A 271 -51.20 -33.08 -9.96
N PHE A 272 -50.80 -33.63 -8.82
CA PHE A 272 -49.63 -34.54 -8.69
C PHE A 272 -49.76 -35.45 -7.46
N SER A 273 -48.91 -36.52 -7.41
CA SER A 273 -48.95 -37.51 -6.35
C SER A 273 -48.47 -36.95 -5.00
N PHE A 274 -48.78 -37.64 -3.88
CA PHE A 274 -48.34 -37.32 -2.54
C PHE A 274 -46.82 -37.10 -2.41
N VAL A 275 -46.04 -37.96 -3.12
CA VAL A 275 -44.57 -37.90 -3.14
C VAL A 275 -44.06 -36.53 -3.64
N TYR A 276 -44.61 -36.07 -4.78
CA TYR A 276 -44.25 -34.75 -5.31
C TYR A 276 -44.74 -33.60 -4.41
N GLY A 277 -45.87 -33.78 -3.73
CA GLY A 277 -46.36 -32.81 -2.76
C GLY A 277 -45.35 -32.55 -1.65
N ILE A 278 -44.83 -33.60 -1.03
CA ILE A 278 -43.78 -33.48 0.01
C ILE A 278 -42.52 -32.86 -0.54
N LEU A 279 -42.06 -33.27 -1.71
CA LEU A 279 -40.87 -32.70 -2.36
C LEU A 279 -41.00 -31.19 -2.58
N PHE A 280 -42.14 -30.74 -3.11
CA PHE A 280 -42.36 -29.32 -3.38
C PHE A 280 -42.46 -28.50 -2.08
N VAL A 281 -43.03 -29.07 -1.01
CA VAL A 281 -42.99 -28.44 0.32
C VAL A 281 -41.55 -28.25 0.82
N VAL A 282 -40.69 -29.26 0.73
CA VAL A 282 -39.27 -29.16 1.11
C VAL A 282 -38.52 -28.20 0.21
N LEU A 283 -38.75 -28.22 -1.10
CA LEU A 283 -38.15 -27.30 -2.06
C LEU A 283 -38.53 -25.83 -1.79
N SER A 284 -39.79 -25.57 -1.35
CA SER A 284 -40.24 -24.19 -1.05
C SER A 284 -39.39 -23.48 0.00
N PHE A 285 -38.83 -24.21 0.96
CA PHE A 285 -37.90 -23.66 1.95
C PHE A 285 -36.49 -23.49 1.41
N THR A 286 -36.05 -24.36 0.50
CA THR A 286 -34.63 -24.43 0.08
C THR A 286 -34.30 -23.45 -1.04
N VAL A 287 -35.24 -23.19 -1.97
CA VAL A 287 -35.04 -22.30 -3.13
C VAL A 287 -34.59 -20.91 -2.70
N PHE A 288 -35.24 -20.34 -1.71
CA PHE A 288 -34.97 -18.97 -1.27
C PHE A 288 -33.82 -18.86 -0.26
N ASN A 289 -33.49 -19.93 0.50
CA ASN A 289 -32.35 -19.92 1.41
C ASN A 289 -31.03 -19.68 0.67
N ASN A 290 -30.85 -20.28 -0.50
CA ASN A 290 -29.66 -20.07 -1.34
C ASN A 290 -29.61 -18.62 -1.85
N LEU A 291 -30.76 -18.02 -2.17
CA LEU A 291 -30.87 -16.64 -2.62
C LEU A 291 -30.56 -15.65 -1.50
N GLU A 292 -31.05 -15.91 -0.28
CA GLU A 292 -30.78 -15.10 0.91
C GLU A 292 -29.28 -15.10 1.24
N SER A 293 -28.64 -16.27 1.20
CA SER A 293 -27.20 -16.41 1.37
C SER A 293 -26.42 -15.63 0.30
N ALA A 294 -26.80 -15.74 -0.98
CA ALA A 294 -26.17 -14.98 -2.05
C ALA A 294 -26.33 -13.46 -1.88
N GLY A 295 -27.52 -13.01 -1.44
CA GLY A 295 -27.81 -11.60 -1.21
C GLY A 295 -26.98 -10.96 -0.10
N SER A 296 -26.71 -11.70 0.98
CA SER A 296 -25.85 -11.23 2.07
C SER A 296 -24.42 -10.90 1.60
N GLN A 297 -23.91 -11.65 0.61
CA GLN A 297 -22.58 -11.42 0.05
C GLN A 297 -22.47 -10.16 -0.82
N ILE A 298 -23.59 -9.65 -1.35
CA ILE A 298 -23.60 -8.47 -2.23
C ILE A 298 -23.08 -7.24 -1.49
N THR A 299 -23.52 -7.01 -0.25
CA THR A 299 -23.06 -5.88 0.56
C THR A 299 -21.58 -5.98 0.87
N MET A 300 -21.11 -7.18 1.18
CA MET A 300 -19.69 -7.45 1.41
C MET A 300 -18.85 -7.19 0.16
N LEU A 301 -19.29 -7.68 -1.00
CA LEU A 301 -18.61 -7.45 -2.27
C LEU A 301 -18.52 -5.96 -2.65
N GLN A 302 -19.50 -5.15 -2.27
CA GLN A 302 -19.44 -3.71 -2.48
C GLN A 302 -18.37 -3.03 -1.60
N MET A 303 -18.30 -3.44 -0.32
CA MET A 303 -17.24 -2.95 0.57
C MET A 303 -15.86 -3.33 0.01
N LEU A 304 -15.70 -4.56 -0.44
CA LEU A 304 -14.45 -5.05 -1.03
C LEU A 304 -14.10 -4.35 -2.36
N ALA A 305 -15.11 -4.04 -3.18
CA ALA A 305 -14.89 -3.25 -4.40
C ALA A 305 -14.40 -1.82 -4.09
N SER A 306 -14.91 -1.20 -3.01
CA SER A 306 -14.39 0.09 -2.52
C SER A 306 -12.95 -0.03 -2.01
N SER A 307 -12.62 -1.13 -1.32
CA SER A 307 -11.24 -1.42 -0.90
C SER A 307 -10.30 -1.59 -2.09
N ILE A 308 -10.75 -2.27 -3.16
CA ILE A 308 -10.00 -2.40 -4.42
C ILE A 308 -9.80 -1.02 -5.09
N ASP A 309 -10.84 -0.17 -5.15
CA ASP A 309 -10.71 1.20 -5.70
C ASP A 309 -9.67 2.01 -4.90
N THR A 310 -9.70 1.89 -3.57
CA THR A 310 -8.70 2.53 -2.70
C THR A 310 -7.28 2.00 -2.96
N ALA A 311 -7.11 0.70 -3.12
CA ALA A 311 -5.81 0.11 -3.46
C ALA A 311 -5.32 0.54 -4.85
N ASN A 312 -6.23 0.68 -5.81
CA ASN A 312 -5.92 1.15 -7.17
C ASN A 312 -5.68 2.66 -7.24
N SER A 313 -6.08 3.45 -6.25
CA SER A 313 -5.80 4.90 -6.24
C SER A 313 -4.30 5.20 -6.22
N VAL A 314 -3.48 4.29 -5.68
CA VAL A 314 -2.02 4.39 -5.72
C VAL A 314 -1.49 4.35 -7.15
N ASP A 315 -2.15 3.62 -8.06
CA ASP A 315 -1.77 3.56 -9.47
C ASP A 315 -1.96 4.89 -10.21
N ASN A 316 -2.84 5.77 -9.70
CA ASN A 316 -3.11 7.08 -10.27
C ASN A 316 -2.13 8.16 -9.76
N THR A 317 -1.27 7.83 -8.80
CA THR A 317 -0.26 8.77 -8.31
C THR A 317 0.79 8.99 -9.40
N PRO A 318 1.09 10.25 -9.78
CA PRO A 318 2.11 10.53 -10.79
C PRO A 318 3.46 9.91 -10.43
N VAL A 319 4.12 9.32 -11.38
CA VAL A 319 5.50 8.82 -11.26
C VAL A 319 6.45 9.72 -12.05
N MET A 320 7.69 9.84 -11.59
CA MET A 320 8.68 10.75 -12.18
C MET A 320 9.35 10.18 -13.42
N ASP A 321 9.16 8.90 -13.72
CA ASP A 321 9.97 8.15 -14.71
C ASP A 321 9.21 7.75 -15.99
N GLU A 322 8.02 8.32 -16.24
CA GLU A 322 7.16 7.92 -17.38
C GLU A 322 7.83 8.12 -18.76
N LYS A 323 8.74 9.09 -18.87
CA LYS A 323 9.38 9.48 -20.14
C LYS A 323 10.90 9.35 -20.13
N GLY A 324 11.50 8.89 -19.03
CA GLY A 324 12.94 8.80 -18.89
C GLY A 324 13.55 7.75 -19.82
N THR A 325 14.77 8.03 -20.29
CA THR A 325 15.60 7.11 -21.10
C THR A 325 16.82 6.67 -20.31
N ASP A 326 17.37 5.51 -20.67
CA ASP A 326 18.59 4.99 -20.03
C ASP A 326 19.80 5.72 -20.62
N ILE A 327 20.26 6.74 -19.90
CA ILE A 327 21.34 7.64 -20.34
C ILE A 327 22.51 7.52 -19.38
N THR A 328 23.72 7.40 -19.93
CA THR A 328 24.98 7.61 -19.19
C THR A 328 25.49 8.99 -19.56
N PRO A 329 25.67 9.93 -18.62
CA PRO A 329 26.18 11.27 -18.90
C PRO A 329 27.63 11.21 -19.41
N GLN A 330 27.98 12.13 -20.32
CA GLN A 330 29.33 12.20 -20.89
C GLN A 330 30.35 12.75 -19.89
N ASP A 331 29.92 13.66 -19.03
CA ASP A 331 30.68 14.24 -17.93
C ASP A 331 29.77 14.44 -16.69
N THR A 332 30.32 14.93 -15.60
CA THR A 332 29.59 15.19 -14.35
C THR A 332 29.38 16.67 -14.07
N ASN A 333 29.47 17.53 -15.10
CA ASN A 333 29.11 18.94 -14.97
C ASN A 333 27.64 19.09 -14.64
N ILE A 334 27.33 19.87 -13.60
CA ILE A 334 25.95 20.15 -13.19
C ILE A 334 25.65 21.61 -13.47
N VAL A 335 24.54 21.87 -14.17
CA VAL A 335 24.15 23.25 -14.49
C VAL A 335 22.69 23.47 -14.05
N PHE A 336 22.48 24.52 -13.28
CA PHE A 336 21.17 25.09 -12.99
C PHE A 336 20.96 26.25 -13.96
N ASP A 337 19.87 26.22 -14.71
CA ASP A 337 19.52 27.21 -15.71
C ASP A 337 18.12 27.77 -15.39
N ASN A 338 18.12 28.99 -14.79
CA ASN A 338 16.93 29.75 -14.44
C ASN A 338 15.90 28.94 -13.63
N VAL A 339 16.35 28.26 -12.57
CA VAL A 339 15.54 27.31 -11.80
C VAL A 339 14.66 28.03 -10.79
N ASP A 340 13.35 27.75 -10.88
CA ASP A 340 12.33 28.10 -9.91
C ASP A 340 11.82 26.85 -9.20
N PHE A 341 11.66 26.91 -7.87
CA PHE A 341 11.11 25.82 -7.11
C PHE A 341 10.34 26.24 -5.86
N SER A 342 9.22 25.55 -5.61
CA SER A 342 8.37 25.68 -4.42
C SER A 342 7.83 24.33 -3.99
N TYR A 343 7.86 24.01 -2.69
CA TYR A 343 7.16 22.79 -2.18
C TYR A 343 5.63 22.97 -2.15
N SER A 344 5.16 24.19 -1.94
CA SER A 344 3.74 24.57 -1.94
C SER A 344 3.59 26.01 -2.45
N THR A 345 3.19 26.93 -1.58
CA THR A 345 2.99 28.34 -1.94
C THR A 345 4.25 29.21 -1.76
N ARG A 346 5.18 28.80 -0.87
CA ARG A 346 6.40 29.54 -0.59
C ARG A 346 7.49 29.19 -1.61
N LYS A 347 8.01 30.20 -2.32
CA LYS A 347 9.15 30.06 -3.22
C LYS A 347 10.42 29.78 -2.40
N ILE A 348 11.16 28.73 -2.79
CA ILE A 348 12.39 28.26 -2.14
C ILE A 348 13.61 28.58 -2.99
N LEU A 349 13.48 28.50 -4.31
CA LEU A 349 14.48 28.96 -5.28
C LEU A 349 13.78 29.88 -6.28
N ASP A 350 14.42 30.98 -6.63
CA ASP A 350 13.90 32.02 -7.50
C ASP A 350 14.95 32.43 -8.56
N HIS A 351 14.73 32.00 -9.82
CA HIS A 351 15.61 32.25 -10.97
C HIS A 351 17.08 31.89 -10.70
N VAL A 352 17.32 30.76 -10.02
CA VAL A 352 18.68 30.35 -9.64
C VAL A 352 19.43 29.76 -10.82
N SER A 353 20.61 30.34 -11.13
CA SER A 353 21.49 29.88 -12.21
C SER A 353 22.94 29.80 -11.74
N PHE A 354 23.57 28.63 -11.93
CA PHE A 354 24.99 28.40 -11.64
C PHE A 354 25.48 27.11 -12.31
N SER A 355 26.79 26.85 -12.27
CA SER A 355 27.39 25.62 -12.75
C SER A 355 28.36 25.06 -11.71
N ILE A 356 28.42 23.74 -11.62
CA ILE A 356 29.39 22.95 -10.83
C ILE A 356 30.22 22.18 -11.85
N PRO A 357 31.51 22.49 -12.02
CA PRO A 357 32.41 21.77 -12.91
C PRO A 357 32.64 20.34 -12.40
N GLU A 358 32.93 19.41 -13.29
CA GLU A 358 33.28 18.06 -12.92
C GLU A 358 34.56 18.02 -12.08
N LYS A 359 34.64 17.05 -11.15
CA LYS A 359 35.80 16.84 -10.26
C LYS A 359 36.16 18.05 -9.42
N THR A 360 35.19 18.91 -9.12
CA THR A 360 35.35 20.06 -8.20
C THR A 360 34.46 19.91 -6.97
N THR A 361 34.88 20.56 -5.89
CA THR A 361 34.13 20.64 -4.66
C THR A 361 33.36 21.96 -4.58
N THR A 362 32.05 21.90 -4.57
CA THR A 362 31.17 23.06 -4.37
C THR A 362 30.53 23.02 -3.00
N ALA A 363 30.77 24.05 -2.17
CA ALA A 363 30.15 24.21 -0.87
C ALA A 363 28.93 25.16 -0.98
N ILE A 364 27.79 24.73 -0.42
CA ILE A 364 26.58 25.55 -0.31
C ILE A 364 26.44 26.03 1.13
N VAL A 365 26.43 27.35 1.33
CA VAL A 365 26.31 27.99 2.64
C VAL A 365 25.14 28.98 2.67
N GLY A 366 24.62 29.29 3.85
CA GLY A 366 23.51 30.21 4.01
C GLY A 366 22.72 29.94 5.29
N PRO A 367 21.77 30.80 5.66
CA PRO A 367 20.95 30.64 6.86
C PRO A 367 20.08 29.37 6.79
N SER A 368 19.56 28.96 7.95
CA SER A 368 18.61 27.83 7.99
C SER A 368 17.34 28.19 7.21
N GLY A 369 16.85 27.23 6.39
CA GLY A 369 15.67 27.45 5.57
C GLY A 369 15.91 28.23 4.26
N ALA A 370 17.17 28.55 3.90
CA ALA A 370 17.51 29.25 2.64
C ALA A 370 17.32 28.40 1.38
N GLY A 371 17.13 27.07 1.49
CA GLY A 371 16.94 26.18 0.34
C GLY A 371 18.14 25.29 0.00
N LYS A 372 19.18 25.21 0.84
CA LYS A 372 20.40 24.41 0.60
C LYS A 372 20.11 22.93 0.33
N THR A 373 19.42 22.27 1.24
CA THR A 373 19.00 20.85 1.08
C THR A 373 18.07 20.66 -0.12
N THR A 374 17.25 21.67 -0.43
CA THR A 374 16.38 21.65 -1.61
C THR A 374 17.17 21.59 -2.90
N MET A 375 18.27 22.34 -3.02
CA MET A 375 19.16 22.28 -4.20
C MET A 375 19.73 20.87 -4.39
N CYS A 376 20.22 20.23 -3.33
CA CYS A 376 20.72 18.85 -3.35
C CYS A 376 19.63 17.86 -3.77
N ASN A 377 18.43 18.00 -3.22
CA ASN A 377 17.28 17.15 -3.55
C ASN A 377 16.83 17.30 -5.01
N LEU A 378 16.94 18.50 -5.58
CA LEU A 378 16.61 18.73 -6.98
C LEU A 378 17.65 18.15 -7.95
N ILE A 379 18.94 18.14 -7.57
CA ILE A 379 19.99 17.45 -8.35
C ILE A 379 19.71 15.95 -8.39
N ALA A 380 19.33 15.36 -7.24
CA ALA A 380 18.94 13.96 -7.14
C ALA A 380 17.54 13.67 -7.73
N ARG A 381 16.86 14.69 -8.26
CA ARG A 381 15.51 14.57 -8.80
C ARG A 381 14.51 13.92 -7.84
N PHE A 382 14.59 14.25 -6.54
CA PHE A 382 13.53 13.88 -5.60
C PHE A 382 12.26 14.70 -5.79
N TRP A 383 12.37 15.82 -6.48
CA TRP A 383 11.30 16.69 -7.00
C TRP A 383 11.72 17.23 -8.38
N ASP A 384 10.76 17.47 -9.23
CA ASP A 384 10.98 18.20 -10.48
C ASP A 384 10.85 19.72 -10.22
N VAL A 385 11.61 20.53 -10.97
CA VAL A 385 11.57 21.99 -10.88
C VAL A 385 10.26 22.55 -11.42
N ASN A 386 9.80 23.71 -10.90
CA ASN A 386 8.61 24.38 -11.39
C ASN A 386 8.85 25.10 -12.72
N ALA A 387 10.05 25.71 -12.89
CA ALA A 387 10.51 26.33 -14.13
C ALA A 387 12.02 26.22 -14.24
N GLY A 388 12.56 26.41 -15.45
CA GLY A 388 13.95 26.18 -15.74
C GLY A 388 14.31 24.72 -15.92
N LYS A 389 15.61 24.41 -15.83
CA LYS A 389 16.13 23.04 -15.95
C LYS A 389 17.40 22.85 -15.14
N ILE A 390 17.65 21.59 -14.77
CA ILE A 390 18.91 21.14 -14.16
C ILE A 390 19.49 20.09 -15.12
N THR A 391 20.75 20.23 -15.50
CA THR A 391 21.41 19.29 -16.39
C THR A 391 22.62 18.65 -15.74
N ILE A 392 22.89 17.38 -16.08
CA ILE A 392 24.10 16.63 -15.74
C ILE A 392 24.72 16.17 -17.05
N GLY A 393 25.97 16.55 -17.34
CA GLY A 393 26.61 16.25 -18.60
C GLY A 393 25.82 16.79 -19.80
N GLY A 394 25.21 17.97 -19.66
CA GLY A 394 24.40 18.62 -20.68
C GLY A 394 22.97 18.05 -20.86
N THR A 395 22.62 16.94 -20.22
CA THR A 395 21.29 16.31 -20.30
C THR A 395 20.41 16.72 -19.12
N ASP A 396 19.15 17.11 -19.38
CA ASP A 396 18.20 17.45 -18.33
C ASP A 396 17.94 16.23 -17.41
N VAL A 397 17.95 16.44 -16.11
CA VAL A 397 17.69 15.35 -15.12
C VAL A 397 16.34 14.68 -15.32
N ARG A 398 15.38 15.37 -15.96
CA ARG A 398 14.04 14.83 -16.27
C ARG A 398 14.04 13.84 -17.43
N ASP A 399 15.07 13.86 -18.30
CA ASP A 399 15.19 12.96 -19.43
C ASP A 399 15.84 11.62 -19.09
N PHE A 400 16.50 11.54 -17.92
CA PHE A 400 17.04 10.28 -17.41
C PHE A 400 15.94 9.37 -16.86
N LYS A 401 16.08 8.05 -17.02
CA LYS A 401 15.46 7.10 -16.09
C LYS A 401 16.01 7.34 -14.69
N LEU A 402 15.14 7.27 -13.69
CA LEU A 402 15.55 7.54 -12.31
C LEU A 402 16.67 6.61 -11.85
N ASP A 403 16.59 5.31 -12.20
CA ASP A 403 17.64 4.34 -11.87
C ASP A 403 18.98 4.70 -12.54
N SER A 404 18.98 5.20 -13.79
CA SER A 404 20.19 5.63 -14.49
C SER A 404 20.78 6.91 -13.89
N LEU A 405 19.93 7.86 -13.51
CA LEU A 405 20.36 9.07 -12.79
C LEU A 405 20.99 8.70 -11.45
N MET A 406 20.30 7.85 -10.67
CA MET A 406 20.77 7.45 -9.36
C MET A 406 22.08 6.63 -9.37
N LYS A 407 22.40 5.92 -10.44
CA LYS A 407 23.73 5.27 -10.59
C LYS A 407 24.88 6.28 -10.54
N ASN A 408 24.66 7.51 -10.98
CA ASN A 408 25.67 8.55 -11.05
C ASN A 408 25.77 9.42 -9.79
N ILE A 409 24.86 9.27 -8.82
CA ILE A 409 24.77 10.11 -7.63
C ILE A 409 24.83 9.26 -6.37
N SER A 410 25.75 9.53 -5.45
CA SER A 410 25.73 9.04 -4.07
C SER A 410 25.35 10.18 -3.13
N MET A 411 24.47 9.91 -2.17
CA MET A 411 24.00 10.90 -1.23
C MET A 411 24.22 10.43 0.22
N VAL A 412 24.87 11.27 1.01
CA VAL A 412 25.02 11.10 2.46
C VAL A 412 24.13 12.12 3.14
N PHE A 413 23.05 11.64 3.75
CA PHE A 413 22.03 12.48 4.38
C PHE A 413 22.45 12.99 5.76
N GLN A 414 21.92 14.13 6.18
CA GLN A 414 22.07 14.67 7.52
C GLN A 414 21.54 13.70 8.60
N SER A 415 20.37 13.13 8.39
CA SER A 415 19.75 12.11 9.24
C SER A 415 19.91 10.76 8.59
N VAL A 416 20.86 9.96 9.09
CA VAL A 416 21.14 8.61 8.54
C VAL A 416 20.04 7.65 8.98
N TYR A 417 19.44 6.98 8.01
CA TYR A 417 18.53 5.86 8.24
C TYR A 417 19.24 4.54 7.95
N LEU A 418 19.21 3.63 8.94
CA LEU A 418 19.69 2.26 8.81
C LEU A 418 18.49 1.31 8.93
N PHE A 419 18.45 0.32 8.06
CA PHE A 419 17.39 -0.69 8.06
C PHE A 419 17.61 -1.72 9.16
N ALA A 420 16.53 -2.32 9.65
CA ALA A 420 16.56 -3.43 10.61
C ALA A 420 17.10 -4.69 9.92
N ASP A 421 18.42 -4.76 9.75
CA ASP A 421 19.17 -5.81 9.05
C ASP A 421 20.60 -5.83 9.57
N THR A 422 21.45 -6.72 9.05
CA THR A 422 22.87 -6.78 9.39
C THR A 422 23.60 -5.49 8.96
N ILE A 423 24.72 -5.20 9.59
CA ILE A 423 25.61 -4.09 9.18
C ILE A 423 26.09 -4.31 7.75
N GLU A 424 26.45 -5.54 7.40
CA GLU A 424 26.86 -5.89 6.04
C GLU A 424 25.79 -5.53 5.01
N ASN A 425 24.54 -5.94 5.21
CA ASN A 425 23.43 -5.63 4.31
C ASN A 425 23.15 -4.14 4.25
N ASN A 426 23.29 -3.41 5.35
CA ASN A 426 23.17 -1.96 5.37
C ASN A 426 24.25 -1.27 4.51
N ILE A 427 25.47 -1.78 4.46
CA ILE A 427 26.54 -1.25 3.58
C ILE A 427 26.28 -1.69 2.13
N LYS A 428 25.89 -2.95 1.90
CA LYS A 428 25.54 -3.51 0.59
C LYS A 428 24.37 -2.78 -0.11
N PHE A 429 23.62 -1.95 0.61
CA PHE A 429 22.60 -1.11 -0.01
C PHE A 429 23.17 -0.18 -1.09
N GLY A 430 24.46 0.16 -1.04
CA GLY A 430 25.18 0.89 -2.09
C GLY A 430 25.41 0.07 -3.36
N CYS A 431 25.68 -1.24 -3.20
CA CYS A 431 25.90 -2.20 -4.28
C CYS A 431 25.48 -3.61 -3.80
N PRO A 432 24.25 -4.07 -4.12
CA PRO A 432 23.70 -5.32 -3.58
C PRO A 432 24.52 -6.58 -3.91
N ASP A 433 25.21 -6.58 -5.05
CA ASP A 433 26.01 -7.72 -5.54
C ASP A 433 27.45 -7.71 -5.03
N ALA A 434 27.82 -6.78 -4.14
CA ALA A 434 29.16 -6.67 -3.61
C ALA A 434 29.54 -7.89 -2.75
N THR A 435 30.80 -8.33 -2.85
CA THR A 435 31.34 -9.39 -2.00
C THR A 435 31.60 -8.87 -0.58
N HIS A 436 31.80 -9.79 0.38
CA HIS A 436 32.17 -9.43 1.75
C HIS A 436 33.47 -8.62 1.79
N GLU A 437 34.47 -9.01 1.00
CA GLU A 437 35.78 -8.33 0.93
C GLU A 437 35.63 -6.88 0.46
N GLN A 438 34.75 -6.61 -0.51
CA GLN A 438 34.44 -5.25 -0.99
C GLN A 438 33.75 -4.42 0.10
N VAL A 439 32.85 -5.02 0.86
CA VAL A 439 32.19 -4.37 2.01
C VAL A 439 33.21 -4.00 3.07
N VAL A 440 34.11 -4.93 3.42
CA VAL A 440 35.19 -4.70 4.40
C VAL A 440 36.16 -3.61 3.93
N GLU A 441 36.50 -3.57 2.63
CA GLU A 441 37.36 -2.53 2.07
C GLU A 441 36.69 -1.14 2.15
N ALA A 442 35.41 -1.04 1.79
CA ALA A 442 34.64 0.18 1.92
C ALA A 442 34.53 0.64 3.38
N ALA A 443 34.30 -0.30 4.30
CA ALA A 443 34.24 -0.03 5.73
C ALA A 443 35.57 0.47 6.31
N LYS A 444 36.70 -0.06 5.85
CA LYS A 444 38.05 0.42 6.23
C LYS A 444 38.29 1.84 5.76
N LYS A 445 37.96 2.14 4.50
CA LYS A 445 38.06 3.51 3.94
C LYS A 445 37.14 4.50 4.69
N ALA A 446 35.96 4.04 5.10
CA ALA A 446 35.00 4.84 5.87
C ALA A 446 35.32 4.88 7.38
N CYS A 447 36.45 4.37 7.84
CA CYS A 447 36.84 4.32 9.26
C CYS A 447 35.77 3.67 10.16
N CYS A 448 35.00 2.68 9.66
CA CYS A 448 34.00 1.96 10.44
C CYS A 448 34.36 0.48 10.70
N HIS A 449 35.39 -0.06 10.07
CA HIS A 449 35.80 -1.46 10.22
C HIS A 449 36.10 -1.84 11.68
N ASP A 450 36.87 -1.00 12.40
CA ASP A 450 37.37 -1.32 13.74
C ASP A 450 36.24 -1.46 14.75
N PHE A 451 35.26 -0.50 14.76
CA PHE A 451 34.14 -0.61 15.66
C PHE A 451 33.21 -1.76 15.26
N ILE A 452 32.99 -2.02 13.95
CA ILE A 452 32.20 -3.16 13.50
C ILE A 452 32.83 -4.49 13.95
N SER A 453 34.12 -4.64 13.78
CA SER A 453 34.86 -5.85 14.17
C SER A 453 34.92 -6.06 15.70
N ALA A 454 34.74 -5.02 16.48
CA ALA A 454 34.66 -5.09 17.94
C ALA A 454 33.28 -5.54 18.45
N LEU A 455 32.24 -5.56 17.61
CA LEU A 455 30.93 -6.08 17.96
C LEU A 455 30.96 -7.62 18.05
N PRO A 456 30.11 -8.23 18.90
CA PRO A 456 30.12 -9.69 19.08
C PRO A 456 29.95 -10.50 17.79
N ASP A 457 29.07 -10.03 16.88
CA ASP A 457 28.78 -10.69 15.60
C ASP A 457 29.42 -9.95 14.40
N GLY A 458 30.26 -8.94 14.65
CA GLY A 458 30.95 -8.19 13.59
C GLY A 458 29.98 -7.62 12.54
N TYR A 459 30.22 -7.91 11.27
CA TYR A 459 29.40 -7.47 10.15
C TYR A 459 28.00 -8.12 10.12
N ASP A 460 27.81 -9.27 10.76
CA ASP A 460 26.52 -9.95 10.87
C ASP A 460 25.66 -9.40 12.02
N THR A 461 26.17 -8.42 12.77
CA THR A 461 25.40 -7.75 13.83
C THR A 461 24.14 -7.13 13.26
N VAL A 462 22.98 -7.59 13.74
CA VAL A 462 21.68 -7.04 13.37
C VAL A 462 21.42 -5.76 14.14
N ILE A 463 21.21 -4.67 13.42
CA ILE A 463 20.85 -3.37 13.99
C ILE A 463 19.33 -3.17 13.91
N GLY A 464 18.76 -2.63 15.00
CA GLY A 464 17.33 -2.30 15.04
C GLY A 464 16.95 -1.16 14.09
N GLU A 465 15.64 -0.95 13.92
CA GLU A 465 15.09 0.11 13.07
C GLU A 465 15.70 1.48 13.39
N GLY A 466 16.14 2.18 12.37
CA GLY A 466 16.81 3.48 12.50
C GLY A 466 18.20 3.42 13.16
N GLY A 467 18.76 2.22 13.36
CA GLY A 467 20.09 2.04 13.99
C GLY A 467 20.12 2.38 15.49
N GLY A 468 19.05 2.09 16.23
CA GLY A 468 18.86 2.52 17.62
C GLY A 468 20.01 2.17 18.59
N THR A 469 20.83 1.18 18.26
CA THR A 469 21.96 0.72 19.08
C THR A 469 23.30 1.40 18.76
N LEU A 470 23.39 2.18 17.68
CA LEU A 470 24.61 2.84 17.22
C LEU A 470 24.60 4.34 17.53
N SER A 471 25.79 4.89 17.83
CA SER A 471 26.01 6.32 17.97
C SER A 471 25.78 7.07 16.64
N GLY A 472 25.57 8.37 16.71
CA GLY A 472 25.39 9.21 15.50
C GLY A 472 26.59 9.13 14.54
N GLY A 473 27.82 9.12 15.08
CA GLY A 473 29.05 9.00 14.30
C GLY A 473 29.22 7.64 13.62
N GLU A 474 28.87 6.54 14.29
CA GLU A 474 28.88 5.21 13.72
C GLU A 474 27.89 5.07 12.56
N LYS A 475 26.65 5.55 12.74
CA LYS A 475 25.66 5.57 11.67
C LYS A 475 26.16 6.36 10.45
N GLN A 476 26.78 7.51 10.70
CA GLN A 476 27.31 8.35 9.64
C GLN A 476 28.42 7.65 8.85
N ARG A 477 29.37 6.98 9.54
CA ARG A 477 30.44 6.22 8.89
C ARG A 477 29.90 5.03 8.09
N ILE A 478 28.88 4.33 8.56
CA ILE A 478 28.18 3.29 7.78
C ILE A 478 27.54 3.90 6.52
N SER A 479 26.93 5.08 6.62
CA SER A 479 26.34 5.77 5.45
C SER A 479 27.43 6.17 4.43
N ILE A 480 28.61 6.59 4.90
CA ILE A 480 29.76 6.87 4.04
C ILE A 480 30.29 5.58 3.40
N ALA A 481 30.40 4.46 4.14
CA ALA A 481 30.78 3.17 3.58
C ALA A 481 29.81 2.72 2.46
N ARG A 482 28.50 2.95 2.66
CA ARG A 482 27.46 2.72 1.64
C ARG A 482 27.72 3.55 0.38
N ALA A 483 28.07 4.83 0.54
CA ALA A 483 28.38 5.71 -0.58
C ALA A 483 29.69 5.33 -1.29
N MET A 484 30.73 4.90 -0.55
CA MET A 484 31.99 4.40 -1.10
C MET A 484 31.79 3.11 -1.91
N LEU A 485 31.01 2.18 -1.38
CA LEU A 485 30.73 0.90 -2.06
C LEU A 485 29.98 1.11 -3.38
N LYS A 486 29.12 2.14 -3.44
CA LYS A 486 28.41 2.53 -4.66
C LYS A 486 29.33 3.15 -5.71
N ASP A 487 30.37 3.85 -5.29
CA ASP A 487 31.41 4.49 -6.12
C ASP A 487 30.89 5.43 -7.23
N ALA A 488 29.80 6.17 -6.94
CA ALA A 488 29.23 7.10 -7.89
C ALA A 488 30.15 8.32 -8.17
N PRO A 489 30.15 8.88 -9.40
CA PRO A 489 31.02 10.01 -9.76
C PRO A 489 30.57 11.36 -9.15
N ILE A 490 29.32 11.49 -8.73
CA ILE A 490 28.78 12.69 -8.06
C ILE A 490 28.44 12.34 -6.62
N ILE A 491 28.98 13.09 -5.67
CA ILE A 491 28.75 12.92 -4.23
C ILE A 491 28.03 14.14 -3.67
N ILE A 492 26.89 13.91 -3.03
CA ILE A 492 26.13 14.95 -2.31
C ILE A 492 26.24 14.68 -0.81
N LEU A 493 26.76 15.64 -0.07
CA LEU A 493 26.93 15.58 1.39
C LEU A 493 26.02 16.61 2.04
N ASP A 494 24.96 16.17 2.71
CA ASP A 494 24.05 17.06 3.44
C ASP A 494 24.41 17.01 4.94
N GLU A 495 25.10 18.07 5.43
CA GLU A 495 25.50 18.26 6.84
C GLU A 495 26.12 17.01 7.50
N ALA A 496 26.90 16.26 6.77
CA ALA A 496 27.41 14.94 7.18
C ALA A 496 28.21 14.94 8.52
N THR A 497 28.49 16.09 9.11
CA THR A 497 29.31 16.25 10.33
C THR A 497 28.60 16.90 11.51
N SER A 498 27.32 17.25 11.40
CA SER A 498 26.62 18.09 12.40
C SER A 498 26.27 17.37 13.71
N SER A 499 26.19 16.02 13.71
CA SER A 499 25.68 15.22 14.83
C SER A 499 26.76 14.31 15.46
N VAL A 500 28.05 14.63 15.30
CA VAL A 500 29.15 13.76 15.71
C VAL A 500 29.94 14.37 16.86
N ASP A 501 30.24 13.55 17.87
CA ASP A 501 31.08 13.92 18.99
C ASP A 501 32.51 14.31 18.54
N PRO A 502 33.17 15.29 19.21
CA PRO A 502 34.50 15.74 18.83
C PRO A 502 35.56 14.65 18.71
N GLU A 503 35.44 13.58 19.51
CA GLU A 503 36.37 12.45 19.51
C GLU A 503 36.33 11.63 18.20
N ASN A 504 35.18 11.60 17.53
CA ASN A 504 34.95 10.88 16.27
C ASN A 504 35.10 11.79 15.02
N GLU A 505 35.40 13.08 15.21
CA GLU A 505 35.45 14.05 14.12
C GLU A 505 36.59 13.79 13.13
N ASP A 506 37.78 13.40 13.64
CA ASP A 506 38.95 13.14 12.80
C ASP A 506 38.79 11.88 11.94
N GLU A 507 38.10 10.83 12.46
CA GLU A 507 37.79 9.62 11.69
C GLU A 507 36.77 9.93 10.60
N LEU A 508 35.74 10.69 10.92
CA LEU A 508 34.73 11.10 9.96
C LEU A 508 35.31 12.00 8.87
N GLN A 509 36.22 12.91 9.23
CA GLN A 509 36.89 13.77 8.25
C GLN A 509 37.73 12.95 7.28
N ARG A 510 38.54 11.99 7.78
CA ARG A 510 39.30 11.05 6.93
C ARG A 510 38.41 10.23 6.01
N ALA A 511 37.25 9.77 6.50
CA ALA A 511 36.28 9.04 5.69
C ALA A 511 35.71 9.91 4.57
N ILE A 512 35.39 11.19 4.85
CA ILE A 512 34.90 12.13 3.84
C ILE A 512 35.99 12.42 2.81
N GLU A 513 37.24 12.68 3.23
CA GLU A 513 38.36 12.92 2.31
C GLU A 513 38.61 11.72 1.39
N ALA A 514 38.53 10.49 1.91
CA ALA A 514 38.66 9.27 1.10
C ALA A 514 37.46 9.10 0.11
N LEU A 515 36.24 9.48 0.50
CA LEU A 515 35.07 9.41 -0.37
C LEU A 515 35.14 10.42 -1.52
N THR A 516 35.74 11.57 -1.28
CA THR A 516 35.65 12.74 -2.18
C THR A 516 36.76 12.80 -3.22
N HIS A 517 37.75 11.91 -3.17
CA HIS A 517 38.86 11.92 -4.10
C HIS A 517 38.40 11.65 -5.55
N ASP A 518 38.78 12.52 -6.49
CA ASP A 518 38.46 12.43 -7.93
C ASP A 518 36.96 12.44 -8.26
N LYS A 519 36.11 13.02 -7.42
CA LYS A 519 34.67 13.08 -7.58
C LYS A 519 34.18 14.53 -7.75
N THR A 520 32.98 14.70 -8.32
CA THR A 520 32.24 15.97 -8.29
C THR A 520 31.46 16.05 -6.98
N ILE A 521 31.74 17.04 -6.14
CA ILE A 521 31.24 17.11 -4.77
C ILE A 521 30.34 18.30 -4.60
N ILE A 522 29.16 18.08 -4.06
CA ILE A 522 28.24 19.09 -3.56
C ILE A 522 28.09 18.89 -2.05
N MET A 523 28.47 19.89 -1.26
CA MET A 523 28.32 19.79 0.18
C MET A 523 27.56 20.96 0.79
N ILE A 524 26.63 20.65 1.66
CA ILE A 524 26.03 21.63 2.56
C ILE A 524 26.92 21.70 3.78
N ALA A 525 27.63 22.82 3.92
CA ALA A 525 28.67 22.93 4.92
C ALA A 525 28.25 23.85 6.07
N HIS A 526 28.34 23.29 7.28
CA HIS A 526 28.19 24.03 8.53
C HIS A 526 29.53 24.20 9.25
N ARG A 527 30.63 23.65 8.78
CA ARG A 527 31.96 23.72 9.38
C ARG A 527 32.93 24.51 8.51
N LEU A 528 33.64 25.45 9.13
CA LEU A 528 34.55 26.39 8.44
C LEU A 528 35.71 25.68 7.74
N LYS A 529 36.26 24.59 8.33
CA LYS A 529 37.36 23.81 7.75
C LYS A 529 36.97 23.23 6.38
N THR A 530 35.77 22.72 6.25
CA THR A 530 35.27 22.05 5.03
C THR A 530 34.99 23.08 3.92
N VAL A 531 34.47 24.28 4.29
CA VAL A 531 34.16 25.35 3.34
C VAL A 531 35.45 26.00 2.77
N ARG A 532 36.50 26.11 3.58
CA ARG A 532 37.75 26.81 3.17
C ARG A 532 38.47 26.12 1.99
N ASN A 533 38.35 24.80 1.89
CA ASN A 533 39.02 24.00 0.88
C ASN A 533 38.15 23.76 -0.38
N ALA A 534 36.93 24.31 -0.44
CA ALA A 534 36.08 24.17 -1.59
C ALA A 534 36.58 25.03 -2.77
N ASP A 535 36.53 24.45 -3.99
CA ASP A 535 36.88 25.15 -5.23
C ASP A 535 35.88 26.27 -5.53
N GLN A 536 34.64 26.10 -5.11
CA GLN A 536 33.56 27.07 -5.26
C GLN A 536 32.69 27.08 -4.01
N ILE A 537 32.27 28.27 -3.61
CA ILE A 537 31.30 28.51 -2.54
C ILE A 537 30.11 29.25 -3.12
N LEU A 538 28.92 28.71 -2.90
CA LEU A 538 27.62 29.32 -3.25
C LEU A 538 26.95 29.78 -1.95
N VAL A 539 26.69 31.10 -1.83
CA VAL A 539 25.98 31.66 -0.69
C VAL A 539 24.52 31.87 -1.06
N LEU A 540 23.65 31.12 -0.42
CA LEU A 540 22.21 31.14 -0.66
C LEU A 540 21.50 31.96 0.45
N ASP A 541 20.73 32.96 0.04
CA ASP A 541 19.87 33.73 0.92
C ASP A 541 18.59 34.17 0.19
N ASN A 542 17.47 34.19 0.90
CA ASN A 542 16.17 34.63 0.37
C ASN A 542 15.85 34.08 -1.03
N ALA A 543 16.04 32.75 -1.23
CA ALA A 543 15.79 32.02 -2.46
C ALA A 543 16.75 32.34 -3.65
N HIS A 544 17.80 33.17 -3.44
CA HIS A 544 18.76 33.54 -4.49
C HIS A 544 20.20 33.21 -4.10
N ILE A 545 21.08 33.02 -5.07
CA ILE A 545 22.53 33.00 -4.85
C ILE A 545 23.01 34.47 -4.77
N VAL A 546 23.37 34.89 -3.55
CA VAL A 546 23.77 36.30 -3.26
C VAL A 546 25.26 36.52 -3.43
N GLN A 547 26.09 35.48 -3.22
CA GLN A 547 27.55 35.55 -3.42
C GLN A 547 28.04 34.21 -4.00
N ARG A 548 29.09 34.27 -4.85
CA ARG A 548 29.76 33.12 -5.43
C ARG A 548 31.25 33.40 -5.57
N GLY A 549 32.11 32.43 -5.21
CA GLY A 549 33.56 32.54 -5.33
C GLY A 549 34.30 31.51 -4.48
N THR A 550 35.60 31.71 -4.33
CA THR A 550 36.45 30.93 -3.40
C THR A 550 36.42 31.54 -2.00
N HIS A 551 36.93 30.80 -1.01
CA HIS A 551 37.07 31.35 0.36
C HIS A 551 37.90 32.65 0.40
N ALA A 552 39.02 32.69 -0.35
CA ALA A 552 39.93 33.83 -0.39
C ALA A 552 39.28 35.08 -0.99
N GLU A 553 38.39 34.91 -1.96
CA GLU A 553 37.65 36.00 -2.60
C GLU A 553 36.52 36.50 -1.72
N LEU A 554 35.72 35.58 -1.16
CA LEU A 554 34.51 35.93 -0.42
C LEU A 554 34.79 36.49 0.96
N ILE A 555 35.91 36.16 1.61
CA ILE A 555 36.28 36.73 2.92
C ILE A 555 36.66 38.22 2.83
N GLN A 556 37.11 38.67 1.67
CA GLN A 556 37.49 40.06 1.40
C GLN A 556 36.28 40.91 1.00
N GLN A 557 35.17 40.30 0.61
CA GLN A 557 33.94 40.97 0.24
C GLN A 557 33.04 41.18 1.44
N LYS A 558 32.53 42.40 1.62
CA LYS A 558 31.47 42.64 2.61
C LYS A 558 30.22 41.88 2.19
N GLY A 559 29.69 41.00 3.04
CA GLY A 559 28.50 40.25 2.76
C GLY A 559 28.31 39.08 3.69
N LEU A 560 27.26 38.33 3.45
CA LEU A 560 26.76 37.24 4.30
C LEU A 560 27.84 36.19 4.60
N TYR A 561 28.73 35.89 3.65
CA TYR A 561 29.82 34.94 3.86
C TYR A 561 30.83 35.39 4.90
N ALA A 562 31.29 36.64 4.81
CA ALA A 562 32.26 37.20 5.77
C ALA A 562 31.64 37.29 7.18
N ASP A 563 30.35 37.70 7.26
CA ASP A 563 29.61 37.74 8.53
C ASP A 563 29.47 36.34 9.14
N PHE A 564 29.18 35.31 8.30
CA PHE A 564 29.09 33.93 8.72
C PHE A 564 30.43 33.37 9.24
N VAL A 565 31.54 33.72 8.62
CA VAL A 565 32.90 33.33 9.05
C VAL A 565 33.27 34.00 10.36
N SER A 566 33.06 35.33 10.49
CA SER A 566 33.39 36.08 11.69
C SER A 566 32.58 35.64 12.92
N ALA A 567 31.27 35.45 12.77
CA ALA A 567 30.40 34.97 13.84
C ALA A 567 30.85 33.60 14.37
N ARG A 568 31.35 32.73 13.49
CA ARG A 568 31.86 31.38 13.88
C ARG A 568 33.26 31.47 14.52
N GLN A 569 34.12 32.33 14.07
CA GLN A 569 35.41 32.54 14.70
C GLN A 569 35.26 33.11 16.14
N GLU A 570 34.34 34.02 16.35
CA GLU A 570 33.99 34.51 17.68
C GLU A 570 33.45 33.41 18.59
N ALA A 571 32.55 32.56 18.07
CA ALA A 571 32.00 31.42 18.82
C ALA A 571 33.05 30.38 19.21
N ILE A 572 34.08 30.15 18.39
CA ILE A 572 35.21 29.25 18.70
C ILE A 572 36.14 29.94 19.73
N GLY A 573 36.42 31.23 19.59
CA GLY A 573 37.20 31.99 20.55
C GLY A 573 36.57 32.04 21.95
N TRP A 574 35.27 32.07 22.05
CA TRP A 574 34.52 32.04 23.32
C TRP A 574 34.63 30.68 24.05
N LYS A 575 34.69 29.56 23.31
CA LYS A 575 34.88 28.22 23.88
C LYS A 575 36.31 27.96 24.39
N LEU A 576 37.29 28.70 23.89
CA LEU A 576 38.68 28.61 24.34
C LEU A 576 39.00 29.55 25.54
N ALA A 577 38.09 30.45 25.87
CA ALA A 577 38.24 31.40 26.97
C ALA A 577 37.49 31.01 28.26
N GLN A 578 36.80 29.86 28.26
CA GLN A 578 36.25 29.18 29.43
C GLN A 578 37.11 27.95 29.75
#